data_20b7902080b61c014fa0d042f210c797
#
_entry.id   20b7902080b61c014fa0d042f210c797
#
_cell.length_a   1.000
_cell.length_b   1.000
_cell.length_c   1.000
_cell.angle_alpha   90.00
_cell.angle_beta   90.00
_cell.angle_gamma   90.00
#
_symmetry.space_group_name_H-M   'P 1'
#
loop_
_entity.id
_entity.type
_entity.pdbx_description
1 polymer ?
#
loop_
_entity_poly.entity_id
_entity_poly.type
_entity_poly.pdbx_seq_one_letter_code
_entity_poly.pdbx_strand_id
1 'polypeptide(L)'
;MNNSEIYLNSSFQACKKLTNNFSTSFSMGIYFLGKKIRNPIYSIYGFVRVADEIVDTFFDIDQTNELNEFHQLTKDAITNSYSSNLILHAFQHVVNKYNIDRDLIAAFFDSMKSDLTEKNYDRESYKKYIYGSAEVVGLM
;
A
#
# COMPACT_ATOMS: atom_id res chain seq x y z
N MET A 1 26.16 8.59 -4.60
CA MET A 1 24.93 7.79 -4.49
C MET A 1 25.00 6.62 -5.46
N ASN A 2 24.86 5.40 -4.99
CA ASN A 2 24.90 4.22 -5.86
C ASN A 2 23.53 3.97 -6.51
N ASN A 3 23.48 3.02 -7.45
CA ASN A 3 22.27 2.74 -8.20
C ASN A 3 21.12 2.22 -7.32
N SER A 4 21.41 1.44 -6.28
CA SER A 4 20.35 0.95 -5.39
C SER A 4 19.71 2.07 -4.59
N GLU A 5 20.47 3.08 -4.18
CA GLU A 5 19.94 4.26 -3.51
C GLU A 5 19.09 5.11 -4.46
N ILE A 6 19.56 5.29 -5.70
CA ILE A 6 18.80 6.00 -6.73
C ILE A 6 17.47 5.27 -7.00
N TYR A 7 17.50 3.96 -7.09
CA TYR A 7 16.32 3.14 -7.33
C TYR A 7 15.30 3.29 -6.18
N LEU A 8 15.77 3.23 -4.95
CA LEU A 8 14.91 3.40 -3.78
C LEU A 8 14.30 4.80 -3.73
N ASN A 9 15.11 5.83 -3.94
CA ASN A 9 14.63 7.22 -3.97
C ASN A 9 13.57 7.41 -5.07
N SER A 10 13.81 6.85 -6.24
CA SER A 10 12.84 6.89 -7.35
C SER A 10 11.54 6.18 -6.98
N SER A 11 11.63 5.09 -6.23
CA SER A 11 10.47 4.35 -5.74
C SER A 11 9.63 5.21 -4.79
N PHE A 12 10.26 5.93 -3.87
CA PHE A 12 9.56 6.86 -2.97
C PHE A 12 8.93 8.03 -3.75
N GLN A 13 9.61 8.54 -4.77
CA GLN A 13 9.07 9.59 -5.61
C GLN A 13 7.84 9.13 -6.38
N ALA A 14 7.82 7.87 -6.85
CA ALA A 14 6.64 7.29 -7.49
C ALA A 14 5.45 7.25 -6.52
N CYS A 15 5.68 6.84 -5.27
CA CYS A 15 4.66 6.83 -4.24
C CYS A 15 4.14 8.25 -3.93
N LYS A 16 5.05 9.22 -3.85
CA LYS A 16 4.69 10.62 -3.63
C LYS A 16 3.82 11.16 -4.77
N LYS A 17 4.21 10.87 -6.01
CA LYS A 17 3.45 11.30 -7.20
C LYS A 17 2.05 10.71 -7.19
N LEU A 18 1.93 9.43 -6.89
CA LEU A 18 0.65 8.75 -6.78
C LEU A 18 -0.22 9.40 -5.69
N THR A 19 0.36 9.67 -4.53
CA THR A 19 -0.33 10.34 -3.42
C THR A 19 -0.85 11.72 -3.84
N ASN A 20 0.01 12.53 -4.47
CA ASN A 20 -0.34 13.87 -4.90
C ASN A 20 -1.48 13.87 -5.92
N ASN A 21 -1.49 12.88 -6.82
CA ASN A 21 -2.51 12.79 -7.85
C ASN A 21 -3.87 12.39 -7.30
N PHE A 22 -3.92 11.56 -6.26
CA PHE A 22 -5.18 11.04 -5.72
C PHE A 22 -5.69 11.79 -4.51
N SER A 23 -4.82 12.42 -3.72
CA SER A 23 -5.27 13.12 -2.53
C SER A 23 -4.35 14.29 -2.18
N THR A 24 -4.74 15.48 -2.60
CA THR A 24 -4.04 16.72 -2.24
C THR A 24 -4.07 16.95 -0.74
N SER A 25 -5.21 16.72 -0.10
CA SER A 25 -5.37 16.92 1.35
C SER A 25 -4.47 16.03 2.16
N PHE A 26 -4.40 14.74 1.79
CA PHE A 26 -3.54 13.77 2.48
C PHE A 26 -2.06 14.11 2.27
N SER A 27 -1.72 14.51 1.05
CA SER A 27 -0.36 14.91 0.70
C SER A 27 0.09 16.14 1.50
N MET A 28 -0.77 17.12 1.67
CA MET A 28 -0.50 18.30 2.52
C MET A 28 -0.28 17.87 3.97
N GLY A 29 -1.12 16.97 4.48
CA GLY A 29 -0.97 16.44 5.83
C GLY A 29 0.39 15.79 6.04
N ILE A 30 0.84 14.99 5.07
CA ILE A 30 2.16 14.34 5.12
C ILE A 30 3.28 15.39 5.13
N TYR A 31 3.12 16.46 4.37
CA TYR A 31 4.14 17.52 4.31
C TYR A 31 4.41 18.15 5.67
N PHE A 32 3.40 18.27 6.52
CA PHE A 32 3.55 18.83 7.86
C PHE A 32 4.14 17.86 8.86
N LEU A 33 4.27 16.57 8.53
CA LEU A 33 5.03 15.62 9.32
C LEU A 33 6.53 15.82 9.04
N GLY A 34 7.38 15.41 9.94
CA GLY A 34 8.82 15.57 9.76
C GLY A 34 9.35 14.80 8.55
N LYS A 35 10.47 15.24 7.99
CA LYS A 35 11.10 14.62 6.80
C LYS A 35 11.33 13.11 6.95
N LYS A 36 11.62 12.65 8.17
CA LYS A 36 11.89 11.23 8.44
C LYS A 36 10.67 10.34 8.21
N ILE A 37 9.46 10.89 8.33
CA ILE A 37 8.20 10.14 8.25
C ILE A 37 7.57 10.23 6.87
N ARG A 38 7.88 11.27 6.09
CA ARG A 38 7.22 11.53 4.79
C ARG A 38 7.31 10.33 3.83
N ASN A 39 8.52 9.88 3.55
CA ASN A 39 8.71 8.78 2.62
C ASN A 39 8.05 7.49 3.07
N PRO A 40 8.20 7.06 4.35
CA PRO A 40 7.46 5.90 4.82
C PRO A 40 5.95 6.00 4.61
N ILE A 41 5.35 7.14 4.90
CA ILE A 41 3.89 7.33 4.74
C ILE A 41 3.49 7.35 3.27
N TYR A 42 4.28 8.01 2.41
CA TYR A 42 4.04 7.96 0.97
C TYR A 42 4.06 6.52 0.44
N SER A 43 4.98 5.69 0.94
CA SER A 43 5.08 4.30 0.49
C SER A 43 3.85 3.50 0.90
N ILE A 44 3.35 3.70 2.10
CA ILE A 44 2.16 3.00 2.59
C ILE A 44 0.92 3.48 1.82
N TYR A 45 0.77 4.79 1.63
CA TYR A 45 -0.35 5.32 0.84
C TYR A 45 -0.33 4.79 -0.59
N GLY A 46 0.84 4.78 -1.23
CA GLY A 46 0.99 4.27 -2.60
C GLY A 46 0.58 2.81 -2.70
N PHE A 47 1.02 1.99 -1.75
CA PHE A 47 0.65 0.58 -1.68
C PHE A 47 -0.87 0.40 -1.54
N VAL A 48 -1.46 1.09 -0.57
CA VAL A 48 -2.91 1.04 -0.32
C VAL A 48 -3.68 1.51 -1.55
N ARG A 49 -3.22 2.57 -2.19
CA ARG A 49 -3.90 3.14 -3.36
C ARG A 49 -3.90 2.21 -4.56
N VAL A 50 -2.80 1.52 -4.81
CA VAL A 50 -2.74 0.53 -5.90
C VAL A 50 -3.75 -0.59 -5.65
N ALA A 51 -3.82 -1.11 -4.43
CA ALA A 51 -4.79 -2.14 -4.08
C ALA A 51 -6.23 -1.61 -4.22
N ASP A 52 -6.51 -0.40 -3.76
CA ASP A 52 -7.83 0.24 -3.91
C ASP A 52 -8.23 0.36 -5.38
N GLU A 53 -7.31 0.74 -6.26
CA GLU A 53 -7.60 0.88 -7.69
C GLU A 53 -7.92 -0.47 -8.34
N ILE A 54 -7.26 -1.54 -7.93
CA ILE A 54 -7.58 -2.89 -8.42
C ILE A 54 -9.03 -3.23 -8.09
N VAL A 55 -9.47 -2.89 -6.88
CA VAL A 55 -10.81 -3.24 -6.38
C VAL A 55 -11.89 -2.30 -6.92
N ASP A 56 -11.61 -0.98 -6.97
CA ASP A 56 -12.63 0.05 -7.16
C ASP A 56 -12.68 0.64 -8.56
N THR A 57 -11.64 0.46 -9.40
CA THR A 57 -11.54 1.18 -10.67
C THR A 57 -11.53 0.27 -11.89
N PHE A 58 -10.76 -0.81 -11.84
CA PHE A 58 -10.53 -1.65 -13.02
C PHE A 58 -11.46 -2.85 -13.03
N PHE A 59 -12.73 -2.61 -13.40
CA PHE A 59 -13.76 -3.65 -13.41
C PHE A 59 -13.70 -4.59 -14.60
N ASP A 60 -12.95 -4.23 -15.65
CA ASP A 60 -12.81 -5.02 -16.88
C ASP A 60 -11.79 -6.15 -16.78
N ILE A 61 -11.04 -6.21 -15.68
CA ILE A 61 -10.03 -7.24 -15.44
C ILE A 61 -10.54 -8.25 -14.41
N ASP A 62 -9.85 -9.37 -14.31
CA ASP A 62 -10.08 -10.33 -13.21
C ASP A 62 -9.51 -9.76 -11.92
N GLN A 63 -10.32 -9.00 -11.19
CA GLN A 63 -9.89 -8.28 -9.99
C GLN A 63 -9.39 -9.22 -8.90
N THR A 64 -10.04 -10.35 -8.72
CA THR A 64 -9.63 -11.34 -7.70
C THR A 64 -8.25 -11.88 -8.01
N ASN A 65 -7.98 -12.24 -9.25
CA ASN A 65 -6.68 -12.74 -9.67
C ASN A 65 -5.60 -11.66 -9.54
N GLU A 66 -5.90 -10.43 -9.99
CA GLU A 66 -4.98 -9.29 -9.87
C GLU A 66 -4.64 -9.00 -8.40
N LEU A 67 -5.63 -9.01 -7.54
CA LEU A 67 -5.41 -8.76 -6.11
C LEU A 67 -4.55 -9.87 -5.49
N ASN A 68 -4.79 -11.13 -5.85
CA ASN A 68 -3.99 -12.26 -5.39
C ASN A 68 -2.55 -12.17 -5.90
N GLU A 69 -2.36 -11.78 -7.15
CA GLU A 69 -1.01 -11.57 -7.72
C GLU A 69 -0.29 -10.42 -7.01
N PHE A 70 -0.99 -9.32 -6.78
CA PHE A 70 -0.42 -8.18 -6.05
C PHE A 70 -0.01 -8.58 -4.63
N HIS A 71 -0.85 -9.38 -3.96
CA HIS A 71 -0.52 -9.90 -2.64
C HIS A 71 0.74 -10.77 -2.67
N GLN A 72 0.84 -11.67 -3.65
CA GLN A 72 2.02 -12.53 -3.79
C GLN A 72 3.27 -11.71 -4.10
N LEU A 73 3.17 -10.72 -5.01
CA LEU A 73 4.28 -9.83 -5.32
C LEU A 73 4.73 -9.03 -4.09
N THR A 74 3.79 -8.65 -3.24
CA THR A 74 4.10 -7.95 -1.99
C THR A 74 4.88 -8.85 -1.04
N LYS A 75 4.46 -10.09 -0.87
CA LYS A 75 5.18 -11.07 -0.05
C LYS A 75 6.59 -11.31 -0.58
N ASP A 76 6.71 -11.48 -1.89
CA ASP A 76 8.01 -11.71 -2.53
C ASP A 76 8.94 -10.50 -2.35
N ALA A 77 8.40 -9.29 -2.51
CA ALA A 77 9.17 -8.07 -2.32
C ALA A 77 9.73 -7.97 -0.89
N ILE A 78 8.92 -8.26 0.10
CA ILE A 78 9.34 -8.22 1.51
C ILE A 78 10.40 -9.28 1.78
N THR A 79 10.21 -10.49 1.28
CA THR A 79 11.14 -11.60 1.48
C THR A 79 12.48 -11.35 0.79
N ASN A 80 12.46 -10.81 -0.42
CA ASN A 80 13.65 -10.59 -1.23
C ASN A 80 14.31 -9.23 -0.98
N SER A 81 13.66 -8.35 -0.24
CA SER A 81 14.09 -6.96 -0.02
C SER A 81 14.28 -6.20 -1.33
N TYR A 82 13.47 -6.51 -2.33
CA TYR A 82 13.53 -5.94 -3.66
C TYR A 82 12.25 -6.20 -4.43
N SER A 83 11.89 -5.25 -5.30
CA SER A 83 10.83 -5.46 -6.30
C SER A 83 11.12 -4.63 -7.54
N SER A 84 10.78 -5.16 -8.71
CA SER A 84 10.75 -4.40 -9.96
C SER A 84 9.54 -3.47 -10.04
N ASN A 85 8.55 -3.69 -9.20
CA ASN A 85 7.44 -2.75 -9.01
C ASN A 85 7.89 -1.66 -8.05
N LEU A 86 7.96 -0.43 -8.52
CA LEU A 86 8.50 0.69 -7.72
C LEU A 86 7.71 0.92 -6.43
N ILE A 87 6.39 0.81 -6.50
CA ILE A 87 5.53 1.00 -5.32
C ILE A 87 5.85 -0.08 -4.27
N LEU A 88 5.94 -1.33 -4.70
CA LEU A 88 6.26 -2.43 -3.80
C LEU A 88 7.71 -2.38 -3.30
N HIS A 89 8.63 -1.87 -4.11
CA HIS A 89 10.01 -1.70 -3.66
C HIS A 89 10.10 -0.70 -2.51
N ALA A 90 9.43 0.43 -2.62
CA ALA A 90 9.36 1.41 -1.53
C ALA A 90 8.65 0.82 -0.31
N PHE A 91 7.55 0.15 -0.51
CA PHE A 91 6.76 -0.42 0.58
C PHE A 91 7.53 -1.50 1.34
N GLN A 92 8.21 -2.42 0.63
CA GLN A 92 9.01 -3.46 1.30
C GLN A 92 10.14 -2.87 2.13
N HIS A 93 10.76 -1.78 1.63
CA HIS A 93 11.82 -1.12 2.39
C HIS A 93 11.30 -0.62 3.74
N VAL A 94 10.12 -0.02 3.75
CA VAL A 94 9.49 0.49 4.96
C VAL A 94 9.06 -0.66 5.88
N VAL A 95 8.47 -1.71 5.34
CA VAL A 95 8.07 -2.90 6.10
C VAL A 95 9.28 -3.51 6.81
N ASN A 96 10.38 -3.68 6.10
CA ASN A 96 11.60 -4.30 6.65
C ASN A 96 12.31 -3.37 7.64
N LYS A 97 12.36 -2.08 7.33
CA LYS A 97 13.06 -1.09 8.19
C LYS A 97 12.35 -0.88 9.53
N TYR A 98 11.02 -0.77 9.49
CA TYR A 98 10.22 -0.48 10.69
C TYR A 98 9.61 -1.73 11.30
N ASN A 99 9.90 -2.89 10.73
CA ASN A 99 9.43 -4.17 11.23
C ASN A 99 7.91 -4.22 11.34
N ILE A 100 7.23 -3.76 10.29
CA ILE A 100 5.76 -3.76 10.23
C ILE A 100 5.25 -5.20 10.26
N ASP A 101 4.26 -5.46 11.10
CA ASP A 101 3.70 -6.79 11.30
C ASP A 101 3.06 -7.29 9.98
N ARG A 102 3.51 -8.45 9.52
CA ARG A 102 2.97 -9.08 8.30
C ARG A 102 1.51 -9.49 8.44
N ASP A 103 1.04 -9.71 9.67
CA ASP A 103 -0.37 -10.00 9.93
C ASP A 103 -1.27 -8.80 9.59
N LEU A 104 -0.77 -7.58 9.77
CA LEU A 104 -1.50 -6.38 9.36
C LEU A 104 -1.64 -6.31 7.85
N ILE A 105 -0.60 -6.69 7.12
CA ILE A 105 -0.63 -6.72 5.66
C ILE A 105 -1.62 -7.79 5.18
N ALA A 106 -1.59 -8.97 5.80
CA ALA A 106 -2.55 -10.04 5.49
C ALA A 106 -3.98 -9.60 5.77
N ALA A 107 -4.23 -8.93 6.90
CA ALA A 107 -5.54 -8.39 7.24
C ALA A 107 -6.02 -7.36 6.22
N PHE A 108 -5.12 -6.52 5.74
CA PHE A 108 -5.43 -5.55 4.68
C PHE A 108 -5.90 -6.26 3.41
N PHE A 109 -5.18 -7.28 2.94
CA PHE A 109 -5.58 -8.03 1.75
C PHE A 109 -6.89 -8.79 1.96
N ASP A 110 -7.12 -9.34 3.14
CA ASP A 110 -8.39 -10.00 3.45
C ASP A 110 -9.55 -9.02 3.36
N SER A 111 -9.38 -7.80 3.84
CA SER A 111 -10.39 -6.74 3.73
C SER A 111 -10.67 -6.37 2.27
N MET A 112 -9.62 -6.28 1.45
CA MET A 112 -9.77 -5.99 0.02
C MET A 112 -10.50 -7.11 -0.71
N LYS A 113 -10.22 -8.36 -0.37
CA LYS A 113 -10.94 -9.52 -0.94
C LYS A 113 -12.41 -9.50 -0.55
N SER A 114 -12.73 -9.12 0.68
CA SER A 114 -14.12 -8.96 1.12
C SER A 114 -14.85 -7.92 0.30
N ASP A 115 -14.18 -6.82 -0.03
CA ASP A 115 -14.76 -5.76 -0.86
C ASP A 115 -15.13 -6.27 -2.26
N LEU A 116 -14.35 -7.18 -2.81
CA LEU A 116 -14.63 -7.77 -4.11
C LEU A 116 -15.83 -8.73 -4.10
N THR A 117 -16.05 -9.45 -3.00
CA THR A 117 -17.06 -10.48 -2.91
C THR A 117 -18.39 -9.99 -2.34
N GLU A 118 -18.38 -8.91 -1.57
CA GLU A 118 -19.54 -8.35 -0.91
C GLU A 118 -19.84 -6.96 -1.44
N LYS A 119 -20.93 -6.84 -2.22
CA LYS A 119 -21.35 -5.54 -2.77
C LYS A 119 -22.05 -4.66 -1.74
N ASN A 120 -22.59 -5.27 -0.68
CA ASN A 120 -23.26 -4.57 0.41
C ASN A 120 -22.61 -5.04 1.71
N TYR A 121 -21.82 -4.18 2.32
CA TYR A 121 -21.27 -4.47 3.63
C TYR A 121 -22.34 -4.41 4.70
N ASP A 122 -22.41 -5.45 5.54
CA ASP A 122 -23.02 -5.29 6.83
C ASP A 122 -22.04 -4.55 7.75
N ARG A 123 -22.46 -4.27 8.98
CA ARG A 123 -21.67 -3.48 9.91
C ARG A 123 -20.34 -4.13 10.28
N GLU A 124 -20.30 -5.46 10.36
CA GLU A 124 -19.09 -6.19 10.71
C GLU A 124 -18.08 -6.23 9.56
N SER A 125 -18.54 -6.46 8.35
CA SER A 125 -17.71 -6.44 7.15
C SER A 125 -17.10 -5.06 6.94
N TYR A 126 -17.88 -4.00 7.17
CA TYR A 126 -17.39 -2.63 7.07
C TYR A 126 -16.29 -2.36 8.11
N LYS A 127 -16.46 -2.82 9.34
CA LYS A 127 -15.45 -2.68 10.40
C LYS A 127 -14.16 -3.41 10.04
N LYS A 128 -14.25 -4.61 9.48
CA LYS A 128 -13.09 -5.36 8.99
C LYS A 128 -12.37 -4.60 7.89
N TYR A 129 -13.09 -4.03 6.95
CA TYR A 129 -12.52 -3.23 5.88
C TYR A 129 -11.78 -2.01 6.44
N ILE A 130 -12.39 -1.27 7.34
CA ILE A 130 -11.77 -0.12 8.00
C ILE A 130 -10.51 -0.54 8.75
N TYR A 131 -10.56 -1.64 9.51
CA TYR A 131 -9.40 -2.15 10.22
C TYR A 131 -8.26 -2.48 9.27
N GLY A 132 -8.55 -3.28 8.22
CA GLY A 132 -7.52 -3.71 7.28
C GLY A 132 -6.91 -2.59 6.44
N SER A 133 -7.72 -1.59 6.06
CA SER A 133 -7.25 -0.52 5.16
C SER A 133 -6.76 0.73 5.88
N ALA A 134 -7.36 1.09 7.01
CA ALA A 134 -7.03 2.33 7.72
C ALA A 134 -6.08 2.11 8.89
N GLU A 135 -6.24 1.04 9.64
CA GLU A 135 -5.43 0.78 10.84
C GLU A 135 -3.98 0.44 10.52
N VAL A 136 -3.72 -0.17 9.37
CA VAL A 136 -2.35 -0.46 8.93
C VAL A 136 -1.52 0.83 8.89
N VAL A 137 -2.09 1.91 8.38
CA VAL A 137 -1.42 3.21 8.31
C VAL A 137 -1.26 3.80 9.71
N GLY A 138 -2.27 3.66 10.57
CA GLY A 138 -2.26 4.20 11.92
C GLY A 138 -1.29 3.50 12.86
N LEU A 139 -1.00 2.22 12.63
CA LEU A 139 -0.12 1.42 13.48
C LEU A 139 1.38 1.59 13.19
N MET A 140 1.71 2.46 12.27
CA MET A 140 3.08 2.91 12.10
C MET A 140 3.46 3.92 13.18
#